data_4e82a6e0ad88b375f309aa8838236ee0
#
_entry.id   4e82a6e0ad88b375f309aa8838236ee0
#
_cell.length_a   1.000
_cell.length_b   1.000
_cell.length_c   1.000
_cell.angle_alpha   90.00
_cell.angle_beta   90.00
_cell.angle_gamma   90.00
#
_symmetry.space_group_name_H-M   'P 1'
#
loop_
_entity.id
_entity.type
_entity.pdbx_description
1 polymer ?
#
loop_
_entity_poly.entity_id
_entity_poly.type
_entity_poly.pdbx_seq_one_letter_code
_entity_poly.pdbx_strand_id
1 'polypeptide(L)'
;MMTLLTSVITTSFVIIYWQVRDTLSSVTECQGATYSIQNRILEGHAFTTKPSATIEVCVILCREHPDCESINYFRKTKTCELNNMSLMSSPEHMVAFESAMYMTNAFQVPCYYDNECERQEEVCLLVVGGSKCEACMEALGMEDKRIPDSAISASSFYSEGTHSNLVRLNSPSAWVAVNNDPQPWVQVDLGKDAMIKKIATQGRRGAHQWVKTYMLSSRVNGENDWLMYKENEDVKVFQGNNDQETVVSHVLLQHIRARFVRFWPKTYKYKAMRVELYGCFPQ
;
A
#
# COMPACT_ATOMS: atom_id res chain seq x y z
N MET A 1 -32.35 53.23 7.80
CA MET A 1 -31.00 52.95 8.27
C MET A 1 -30.85 51.45 8.55
N MET A 2 -31.14 50.60 7.54
CA MET A 2 -31.15 49.15 7.67
C MET A 2 -31.01 48.45 6.31
N THR A 3 -29.99 48.87 5.53
CA THR A 3 -29.75 48.31 4.19
C THR A 3 -28.25 48.18 3.84
N LEU A 4 -27.36 48.23 4.85
CA LEU A 4 -25.89 48.17 4.62
C LEU A 4 -25.18 46.97 5.28
N LEU A 5 -25.92 46.03 5.89
CA LEU A 5 -25.31 44.86 6.57
C LEU A 5 -25.43 43.53 5.82
N THR A 6 -26.20 43.48 4.72
CA THR A 6 -26.37 42.23 3.96
C THR A 6 -25.39 42.09 2.77
N SER A 7 -24.69 43.17 2.41
CA SER A 7 -23.76 43.15 1.25
C SER A 7 -22.33 42.70 1.63
N VAL A 8 -21.95 42.84 2.90
CA VAL A 8 -20.58 42.53 3.33
C VAL A 8 -20.36 41.02 3.62
N ILE A 9 -21.44 40.33 3.99
CA ILE A 9 -21.32 38.87 4.32
C ILE A 9 -21.24 38.02 3.04
N THR A 10 -21.90 38.40 1.98
CA THR A 10 -21.87 37.67 0.69
C THR A 10 -20.53 37.79 -0.04
N THR A 11 -19.87 38.94 0.07
CA THR A 11 -18.57 39.17 -0.58
C THR A 11 -17.42 38.43 0.15
N SER A 12 -17.51 38.32 1.48
CA SER A 12 -16.49 37.60 2.25
C SER A 12 -16.53 36.09 2.00
N PHE A 13 -17.70 35.48 1.82
CA PHE A 13 -17.81 34.05 1.49
C PHE A 13 -17.34 33.73 0.06
N VAL A 14 -17.60 34.62 -0.91
CA VAL A 14 -17.12 34.43 -2.28
C VAL A 14 -15.61 34.61 -2.38
N ILE A 15 -15.03 35.55 -1.61
CA ILE A 15 -13.56 35.74 -1.59
C ILE A 15 -12.85 34.56 -0.93
N ILE A 16 -13.40 33.97 0.13
CA ILE A 16 -12.83 32.76 0.78
C ILE A 16 -12.91 31.56 -0.18
N TYR A 17 -14.00 31.42 -0.94
CA TYR A 17 -14.16 30.36 -1.92
C TYR A 17 -13.22 30.50 -3.12
N TRP A 18 -12.90 31.72 -3.53
CA TRP A 18 -11.94 32.00 -4.61
C TRP A 18 -10.48 31.90 -4.16
N GLN A 19 -10.16 32.30 -2.94
CA GLN A 19 -8.78 32.16 -2.42
C GLN A 19 -8.39 30.71 -2.18
N VAL A 20 -9.33 29.82 -1.84
CA VAL A 20 -9.08 28.38 -1.73
C VAL A 20 -8.84 27.74 -3.11
N ARG A 21 -9.37 28.30 -4.19
CA ARG A 21 -9.13 27.80 -5.56
C ARG A 21 -7.77 28.20 -6.14
N ASP A 22 -7.26 29.37 -5.81
CA ASP A 22 -6.02 29.90 -6.42
C ASP A 22 -4.73 29.43 -5.70
N THR A 23 -4.82 28.82 -4.52
CA THR A 23 -3.67 28.23 -3.82
C THR A 23 -3.47 26.74 -4.09
N LEU A 24 -4.31 26.14 -4.93
CA LEU A 24 -4.31 24.70 -5.27
C LEU A 24 -3.47 24.35 -6.51
N SER A 25 -2.50 25.16 -6.91
CA SER A 25 -1.75 24.88 -8.15
C SER A 25 -0.47 24.06 -7.98
N SER A 26 -0.18 23.45 -6.80
CA SER A 26 1.00 22.61 -6.65
C SER A 26 0.97 21.50 -5.59
N VAL A 27 -0.20 21.24 -4.97
CA VAL A 27 -0.35 20.09 -4.05
C VAL A 27 -1.68 19.44 -4.37
N THR A 28 -1.67 18.22 -4.84
CA THR A 28 -2.86 17.39 -5.01
C THR A 28 -3.36 17.01 -3.62
N GLU A 29 -4.18 17.86 -3.00
CA GLU A 29 -4.85 17.54 -1.74
C GLU A 29 -6.11 16.75 -2.04
N CYS A 30 -6.20 15.51 -1.60
CA CYS A 30 -7.46 14.79 -1.52
C CYS A 30 -8.29 15.39 -0.39
N GLN A 31 -9.24 16.30 -0.70
CA GLN A 31 -10.09 16.89 0.31
C GLN A 31 -11.08 15.89 0.88
N GLY A 32 -11.03 15.69 2.19
CA GLY A 32 -12.03 14.95 2.96
C GLY A 32 -11.88 13.44 2.87
N ALA A 33 -10.93 12.98 3.52
CA ALA A 33 -10.43 11.64 3.52
C ALA A 33 -11.23 10.61 4.30
N THR A 34 -12.49 10.57 4.09
CA THR A 34 -13.26 9.35 4.27
C THR A 34 -13.76 9.00 2.89
N TYR A 35 -13.19 7.95 2.31
CA TYR A 35 -13.65 7.47 1.01
C TYR A 35 -15.11 7.12 1.11
N SER A 36 -15.93 7.90 0.47
CA SER A 36 -17.34 7.59 0.33
C SER A 36 -17.62 7.21 -1.11
N ILE A 37 -18.15 6.02 -1.31
CA ILE A 37 -18.68 5.60 -2.60
C ILE A 37 -20.19 5.83 -2.55
N GLN A 38 -20.65 6.75 -3.39
CA GLN A 38 -22.07 7.07 -3.47
C GLN A 38 -22.84 5.97 -4.21
N ASN A 39 -24.08 5.73 -3.78
CA ASN A 39 -24.98 4.73 -4.35
C ASN A 39 -24.42 3.31 -4.33
N ARG A 40 -23.63 3.00 -3.31
CA ARG A 40 -23.05 1.67 -3.04
C ARG A 40 -23.14 1.34 -1.56
N ILE A 41 -23.19 0.04 -1.26
CA ILE A 41 -23.04 -0.52 0.09
C ILE A 41 -22.17 -1.78 0.03
N LEU A 42 -21.55 -2.12 1.16
CA LEU A 42 -20.93 -3.42 1.38
C LEU A 42 -22.00 -4.33 2.00
N GLU A 43 -22.52 -5.28 1.22
CA GLU A 43 -23.63 -6.15 1.63
C GLU A 43 -23.13 -7.34 2.47
N GLY A 44 -23.94 -7.73 3.49
CA GLY A 44 -23.71 -8.95 4.27
C GLY A 44 -22.68 -8.86 5.39
N HIS A 45 -22.06 -7.68 5.62
CA HIS A 45 -21.01 -7.50 6.62
C HIS A 45 -21.38 -6.57 7.78
N ALA A 46 -22.64 -6.11 7.82
CA ALA A 46 -23.13 -5.30 8.92
C ALA A 46 -23.33 -6.15 10.19
N PHE A 47 -22.55 -5.84 11.23
CA PHE A 47 -22.72 -6.47 12.54
C PHE A 47 -23.60 -5.65 13.49
N THR A 48 -23.80 -4.37 13.18
CA THR A 48 -24.67 -3.48 13.95
C THR A 48 -25.31 -2.45 13.04
N THR A 49 -26.59 -2.14 13.32
CA THR A 49 -27.35 -1.09 12.64
C THR A 49 -27.87 -0.10 13.67
N LYS A 50 -27.65 1.19 13.45
CA LYS A 50 -28.09 2.26 14.37
C LYS A 50 -28.76 3.40 13.61
N PRO A 51 -29.76 4.06 14.20
CA PRO A 51 -30.26 5.33 13.66
C PRO A 51 -29.15 6.39 13.76
N SER A 52 -28.98 7.16 12.69
CA SER A 52 -27.97 8.22 12.65
C SER A 52 -28.47 9.39 11.80
N ALA A 53 -28.56 10.56 12.41
CA ALA A 53 -29.08 11.75 11.73
C ALA A 53 -28.20 12.19 10.56
N THR A 54 -26.88 11.99 10.67
CA THR A 54 -25.89 12.38 9.67
C THR A 54 -24.82 11.31 9.50
N ILE A 55 -24.08 11.39 8.41
CA ILE A 55 -22.98 10.48 8.14
C ILE A 55 -21.80 10.66 9.09
N GLU A 56 -21.56 11.88 9.56
CA GLU A 56 -20.49 12.20 10.51
C GLU A 56 -20.70 11.45 11.83
N VAL A 57 -21.94 11.36 12.31
CA VAL A 57 -22.30 10.57 13.50
C VAL A 57 -22.04 9.08 13.24
N CYS A 58 -22.36 8.59 12.05
CA CYS A 58 -22.09 7.20 11.65
C CYS A 58 -20.58 6.88 11.67
N VAL A 59 -19.77 7.81 11.17
CA VAL A 59 -18.29 7.70 11.20
C VAL A 59 -17.76 7.67 12.64
N ILE A 60 -18.27 8.51 13.51
CA ILE A 60 -17.87 8.52 14.93
C ILE A 60 -18.20 7.19 15.60
N LEU A 61 -19.42 6.66 15.38
CA LEU A 61 -19.83 5.37 15.91
C LEU A 61 -18.92 4.21 15.45
N CYS A 62 -18.45 4.25 14.21
CA CYS A 62 -17.50 3.28 13.68
C CYS A 62 -16.12 3.41 14.34
N ARG A 63 -15.62 4.64 14.50
CA ARG A 63 -14.32 4.89 15.15
C ARG A 63 -14.26 4.45 16.60
N GLU A 64 -15.38 4.49 17.30
CA GLU A 64 -15.50 4.06 18.71
C GLU A 64 -15.62 2.54 18.85
N HIS A 65 -15.84 1.80 17.75
CA HIS A 65 -16.01 0.37 17.78
C HIS A 65 -14.78 -0.36 17.24
N PRO A 66 -14.14 -1.25 18.02
CA PRO A 66 -12.87 -1.88 17.65
C PRO A 66 -12.97 -2.78 16.39
N ASP A 67 -14.14 -3.38 16.14
CA ASP A 67 -14.34 -4.28 15.00
C ASP A 67 -14.91 -3.59 13.76
N CYS A 68 -15.05 -2.25 13.77
CA CYS A 68 -15.63 -1.53 12.65
C CYS A 68 -14.58 -1.14 11.61
N GLU A 69 -14.65 -1.77 10.43
CA GLU A 69 -13.77 -1.47 9.30
C GLU A 69 -14.40 -0.53 8.27
N SER A 70 -15.74 -0.50 8.18
CA SER A 70 -16.45 0.37 7.24
C SER A 70 -17.89 0.63 7.67
N ILE A 71 -18.55 1.56 6.97
CA ILE A 71 -19.97 1.87 7.21
C ILE A 71 -20.76 1.89 5.92
N ASN A 72 -22.05 1.55 6.02
CA ASN A 72 -23.08 1.89 5.04
C ASN A 72 -24.00 2.94 5.66
N TYR A 73 -24.15 4.10 5.04
CA TYR A 73 -25.04 5.14 5.49
C TYR A 73 -26.21 5.32 4.52
N PHE A 74 -27.43 5.11 5.00
CA PHE A 74 -28.66 5.22 4.21
C PHE A 74 -29.31 6.57 4.43
N ARG A 75 -29.22 7.44 3.44
CA ARG A 75 -29.68 8.85 3.53
C ARG A 75 -31.18 8.98 3.72
N LYS A 76 -31.98 8.11 3.09
CA LYS A 76 -33.46 8.13 3.17
C LYS A 76 -33.97 7.73 4.55
N THR A 77 -33.45 6.65 5.10
CA THR A 77 -33.86 6.09 6.39
C THR A 77 -33.13 6.67 7.57
N LYS A 78 -32.06 7.45 7.33
CA LYS A 78 -31.17 7.96 8.38
C LYS A 78 -30.61 6.82 9.24
N THR A 79 -30.15 5.77 8.59
CA THR A 79 -29.64 4.55 9.23
C THR A 79 -28.17 4.37 8.91
N CYS A 80 -27.42 3.91 9.90
CA CYS A 80 -25.99 3.62 9.84
C CYS A 80 -25.79 2.13 10.11
N GLU A 81 -25.17 1.42 9.21
CA GLU A 81 -24.64 0.08 9.42
C GLU A 81 -23.13 0.16 9.64
N LEU A 82 -22.65 -0.52 10.69
CA LEU A 82 -21.23 -0.71 10.97
C LEU A 82 -20.83 -2.09 10.48
N ASN A 83 -19.84 -2.15 9.59
CA ASN A 83 -19.39 -3.38 8.96
C ASN A 83 -18.05 -3.82 9.59
N ASN A 84 -17.89 -5.12 9.77
CA ASN A 84 -16.65 -5.77 10.22
C ASN A 84 -15.69 -6.13 9.06
N MET A 85 -15.99 -5.67 7.87
CA MET A 85 -15.18 -5.81 6.67
C MET A 85 -15.16 -4.50 5.90
N SER A 86 -14.23 -4.38 4.95
CA SER A 86 -14.09 -3.22 4.08
C SER A 86 -14.10 -3.63 2.61
N LEU A 87 -14.21 -2.65 1.71
CA LEU A 87 -14.05 -2.89 0.27
C LEU A 87 -12.72 -3.58 -0.06
N MET A 88 -11.69 -3.35 0.75
CA MET A 88 -10.37 -3.96 0.53
C MET A 88 -10.34 -5.43 0.88
N SER A 89 -11.09 -5.85 1.91
CA SER A 89 -11.17 -7.24 2.37
C SER A 89 -12.25 -8.07 1.66
N SER A 90 -13.30 -7.42 1.12
CA SER A 90 -14.45 -8.09 0.48
C SER A 90 -15.02 -7.29 -0.71
N PRO A 91 -14.22 -7.02 -1.77
CA PRO A 91 -14.65 -6.20 -2.89
C PRO A 91 -15.83 -6.79 -3.68
N GLU A 92 -16.00 -8.11 -3.68
CA GLU A 92 -17.09 -8.83 -4.37
C GLU A 92 -18.46 -8.57 -3.76
N HIS A 93 -18.52 -8.11 -2.50
CA HIS A 93 -19.76 -7.78 -1.82
C HIS A 93 -20.21 -6.32 -1.96
N MET A 94 -19.52 -5.55 -2.80
CA MET A 94 -19.91 -4.16 -3.10
C MET A 94 -21.04 -4.13 -4.11
N VAL A 95 -22.25 -3.77 -3.67
CA VAL A 95 -23.44 -3.73 -4.50
C VAL A 95 -23.98 -2.31 -4.70
N ALA A 96 -24.72 -2.10 -5.79
CA ALA A 96 -25.40 -0.85 -6.05
C ALA A 96 -26.60 -0.68 -5.12
N PHE A 97 -26.71 0.47 -4.45
CA PHE A 97 -27.86 0.81 -3.60
C PHE A 97 -28.15 2.31 -3.64
N GLU A 98 -29.23 2.70 -4.31
CA GLU A 98 -29.61 4.10 -4.50
C GLU A 98 -29.80 4.83 -3.16
N SER A 99 -29.26 6.05 -3.06
CA SER A 99 -29.33 6.90 -1.87
C SER A 99 -28.59 6.38 -0.63
N ALA A 100 -27.74 5.36 -0.77
CA ALA A 100 -26.79 4.98 0.26
C ALA A 100 -25.40 5.56 -0.02
N MET A 101 -24.55 5.47 0.97
CA MET A 101 -23.14 5.82 0.89
C MET A 101 -22.33 4.81 1.70
N TYR A 102 -21.36 4.18 1.06
CA TYR A 102 -20.35 3.39 1.71
C TYR A 102 -19.17 4.27 2.13
N MET A 103 -18.57 4.00 3.29
CA MET A 103 -17.32 4.63 3.72
C MET A 103 -16.46 3.63 4.48
N THR A 104 -15.17 3.64 4.26
CA THR A 104 -14.23 2.81 5.03
C THR A 104 -13.69 3.58 6.22
N ASN A 105 -13.44 2.85 7.33
CA ASN A 105 -12.79 3.38 8.54
C ASN A 105 -11.25 3.33 8.43
N ALA A 106 -10.72 2.83 7.34
CA ALA A 106 -9.28 2.68 7.16
C ALA A 106 -8.58 4.04 7.07
N PHE A 107 -7.52 4.20 7.86
CA PHE A 107 -6.63 5.38 7.82
C PHE A 107 -5.75 5.44 6.56
N GLN A 108 -5.78 4.40 5.73
CA GLN A 108 -5.06 4.31 4.45
C GLN A 108 -5.99 3.70 3.41
N VAL A 109 -6.37 4.47 2.42
CA VAL A 109 -7.15 3.98 1.28
C VAL A 109 -6.35 4.27 0.02
N PRO A 110 -6.11 3.27 -0.85
CA PRO A 110 -5.67 3.57 -2.20
C PRO A 110 -6.72 4.45 -2.88
N CYS A 111 -6.30 5.50 -3.57
CA CYS A 111 -7.18 6.31 -4.40
C CYS A 111 -7.69 5.45 -5.57
N TYR A 112 -8.81 4.74 -5.40
CA TYR A 112 -9.26 3.75 -6.38
C TYR A 112 -10.34 4.24 -7.34
N TYR A 113 -11.08 5.31 -7.02
CA TYR A 113 -12.13 5.87 -7.87
C TYR A 113 -12.28 7.36 -7.62
N ASP A 114 -11.72 8.17 -8.44
CA ASP A 114 -12.19 9.36 -9.13
C ASP A 114 -11.00 10.08 -9.76
N ASN A 115 -11.22 10.80 -10.84
CA ASN A 115 -10.24 11.47 -11.69
C ASN A 115 -9.35 12.53 -11.00
N GLU A 116 -9.24 12.53 -9.69
CA GLU A 116 -8.48 13.50 -8.90
C GLU A 116 -7.13 12.99 -8.39
N CYS A 117 -6.89 11.65 -8.39
CA CYS A 117 -5.52 11.10 -8.28
C CYS A 117 -5.11 10.63 -9.67
N GLU A 118 -4.40 11.44 -10.41
CA GLU A 118 -3.98 11.17 -11.80
C GLU A 118 -3.01 9.98 -11.93
N ARG A 119 -2.59 9.35 -10.82
CA ARG A 119 -1.68 8.22 -10.83
C ARG A 119 -2.21 7.09 -9.95
N GLN A 120 -2.36 5.91 -10.52
CA GLN A 120 -2.76 4.66 -9.85
C GLN A 120 -1.82 4.20 -8.72
N GLU A 121 -0.82 4.99 -8.36
CA GLU A 121 0.29 4.65 -7.46
C GLU A 121 0.27 5.45 -6.15
N GLU A 122 -0.71 6.34 -5.94
CA GLU A 122 -0.77 7.23 -4.79
C GLU A 122 -1.63 6.66 -3.65
N VAL A 123 -1.23 6.90 -2.42
CA VAL A 123 -1.97 6.59 -1.20
C VAL A 123 -2.39 7.89 -0.53
N CYS A 124 -3.67 8.03 -0.22
CA CYS A 124 -4.16 9.16 0.55
C CYS A 124 -3.90 8.93 2.05
N LEU A 125 -3.08 9.77 2.64
CA LEU A 125 -2.85 9.81 4.08
C LEU A 125 -3.74 10.87 4.73
N LEU A 126 -4.45 10.48 5.80
CA LEU A 126 -5.18 11.43 6.65
C LEU A 126 -4.19 12.14 7.57
N VAL A 127 -3.99 13.43 7.36
CA VAL A 127 -3.24 14.30 8.28
C VAL A 127 -4.17 15.30 8.93
N VAL A 128 -3.80 15.79 10.13
CA VAL A 128 -4.60 16.82 10.82
C VAL A 128 -4.64 18.08 9.94
N GLY A 129 -5.83 18.42 9.44
CA GLY A 129 -6.04 19.58 8.57
C GLY A 129 -6.24 19.26 7.08
N GLY A 130 -6.30 17.99 6.69
CA GLY A 130 -6.52 17.58 5.30
C GLY A 130 -6.02 16.17 5.00
N SER A 131 -6.11 15.76 3.76
CA SER A 131 -5.45 14.56 3.26
C SER A 131 -4.35 14.94 2.28
N LYS A 132 -3.23 14.25 2.35
CA LYS A 132 -2.11 14.41 1.43
C LYS A 132 -1.97 13.13 0.62
N CYS A 133 -1.98 13.24 -0.70
CA CYS A 133 -1.60 12.12 -1.56
C CYS A 133 -0.07 12.05 -1.59
N GLU A 134 0.49 10.97 -1.08
CA GLU A 134 1.91 10.65 -1.24
C GLU A 134 2.07 9.46 -2.18
N ALA A 135 2.96 9.61 -3.15
CA ALA A 135 3.38 8.49 -3.98
C ALA A 135 4.02 7.41 -3.08
N CYS A 136 3.27 6.34 -2.81
CA CYS A 136 3.76 5.20 -2.03
C CYS A 136 4.27 4.09 -2.96
N MET A 137 5.10 4.47 -3.95
CA MET A 137 5.70 3.53 -4.92
C MET A 137 7.18 3.86 -5.17
N GLU A 138 7.77 4.60 -4.23
CA GLU A 138 9.19 4.95 -4.26
C GLU A 138 10.05 3.71 -3.97
N ALA A 139 11.26 3.67 -4.54
CA ALA A 139 12.25 2.68 -4.16
C ALA A 139 12.61 2.83 -2.68
N LEU A 140 12.53 1.73 -1.91
CA LEU A 140 12.78 1.76 -0.46
C LEU A 140 14.25 1.85 -0.11
N GLY A 141 15.16 1.67 -1.09
CA GLY A 141 16.56 2.03 -0.93
C GLY A 141 17.56 0.89 -1.05
N MET A 142 17.26 -0.14 -1.82
CA MET A 142 18.26 -1.17 -2.13
C MET A 142 19.30 -0.64 -3.11
N GLU A 143 18.87 -0.06 -4.23
CA GLU A 143 19.77 0.43 -5.28
C GLU A 143 20.63 1.59 -4.80
N ASP A 144 20.04 2.60 -4.17
CA ASP A 144 20.70 3.84 -3.72
C ASP A 144 21.39 3.71 -2.36
N LYS A 145 21.38 2.52 -1.74
CA LYS A 145 22.01 2.18 -0.46
C LYS A 145 21.47 2.93 0.76
N ARG A 146 20.28 3.50 0.71
CA ARG A 146 19.58 3.99 1.91
C ARG A 146 19.37 2.85 2.92
N ILE A 147 19.15 1.63 2.44
CA ILE A 147 19.22 0.40 3.24
C ILE A 147 20.70 0.01 3.35
N PRO A 148 21.32 0.05 4.55
CA PRO A 148 22.75 -0.24 4.70
C PRO A 148 23.07 -1.71 4.46
N ASP A 149 24.33 -2.04 4.17
CA ASP A 149 24.76 -3.41 3.92
C ASP A 149 24.55 -4.33 5.15
N SER A 150 24.66 -3.79 6.37
CA SER A 150 24.38 -4.51 7.62
C SER A 150 22.91 -4.93 7.78
N ALA A 151 21.98 -4.34 7.04
CA ALA A 151 20.56 -4.68 7.02
C ALA A 151 20.21 -5.80 6.01
N ILE A 152 21.21 -6.32 5.30
CA ILE A 152 21.03 -7.36 4.29
C ILE A 152 21.73 -8.64 4.76
N SER A 153 20.99 -9.73 4.84
CA SER A 153 21.50 -11.04 5.22
C SER A 153 21.03 -12.13 4.25
N ALA A 154 21.68 -13.24 4.26
CA ALA A 154 21.31 -14.38 3.41
C ALA A 154 21.59 -15.71 4.14
N SER A 155 20.93 -16.78 3.69
CA SER A 155 21.18 -18.15 4.18
C SER A 155 22.61 -18.61 3.93
N SER A 156 23.17 -18.22 2.77
CA SER A 156 24.52 -18.52 2.33
C SER A 156 24.97 -17.58 1.23
N PHE A 157 26.26 -17.54 0.93
CA PHE A 157 26.81 -16.90 -0.27
C PHE A 157 28.00 -17.70 -0.80
N TYR A 158 28.16 -17.71 -2.13
CA TYR A 158 29.13 -18.56 -2.80
C TYR A 158 30.57 -18.07 -2.64
N SER A 159 30.79 -16.75 -2.66
CA SER A 159 32.09 -16.10 -2.52
C SER A 159 31.93 -14.65 -2.12
N GLU A 160 33.00 -13.98 -1.72
CA GLU A 160 32.99 -12.53 -1.42
C GLU A 160 32.45 -11.67 -2.58
N GLY A 161 32.74 -12.05 -3.83
CA GLY A 161 32.21 -11.39 -5.04
C GLY A 161 30.70 -11.66 -5.28
N THR A 162 30.03 -12.40 -4.41
CA THR A 162 28.60 -12.75 -4.49
C THR A 162 27.90 -12.68 -3.13
N HIS A 163 28.45 -11.87 -2.23
CA HIS A 163 27.94 -11.68 -0.88
C HIS A 163 26.51 -11.05 -0.89
N SER A 164 25.79 -11.17 0.23
CA SER A 164 24.41 -10.71 0.35
C SER A 164 24.19 -9.22 0.01
N ASN A 165 25.16 -8.35 0.32
CA ASN A 165 25.06 -6.92 0.00
C ASN A 165 25.07 -6.59 -1.51
N LEU A 166 25.47 -7.54 -2.36
CA LEU A 166 25.42 -7.44 -3.81
C LEU A 166 24.05 -7.78 -4.41
N VAL A 167 23.05 -8.09 -3.56
CA VAL A 167 21.67 -8.36 -3.97
C VAL A 167 20.93 -7.11 -4.49
N ARG A 168 21.51 -5.93 -4.35
CA ARG A 168 20.88 -4.65 -4.73
C ARG A 168 20.60 -4.58 -6.24
N LEU A 169 19.45 -4.03 -6.60
CA LEU A 169 19.13 -3.76 -8.00
C LEU A 169 20.27 -2.94 -8.63
N ASN A 170 20.59 -3.21 -9.89
CA ASN A 170 21.66 -2.58 -10.66
C ASN A 170 23.08 -2.69 -10.05
N SER A 171 23.29 -3.50 -9.03
CA SER A 171 24.62 -3.82 -8.51
C SER A 171 25.55 -4.39 -9.59
N PRO A 172 26.87 -4.19 -9.50
CA PRO A 172 27.83 -4.71 -10.49
C PRO A 172 27.93 -6.25 -10.52
N SER A 173 27.47 -6.94 -9.48
CA SER A 173 27.33 -8.40 -9.40
C SER A 173 25.94 -8.74 -8.85
N ALA A 174 25.79 -9.86 -8.18
CA ALA A 174 24.58 -10.27 -7.51
C ALA A 174 24.90 -11.09 -6.24
N TRP A 175 23.95 -11.24 -5.34
CA TRP A 175 23.99 -12.32 -4.39
C TRP A 175 23.83 -13.66 -5.11
N VAL A 176 24.65 -14.64 -4.73
CA VAL A 176 24.57 -16.02 -5.22
C VAL A 176 24.69 -16.98 -4.04
N ALA A 177 23.67 -17.78 -3.77
CA ALA A 177 23.74 -18.81 -2.73
C ALA A 177 24.66 -19.95 -3.13
N VAL A 178 25.21 -20.66 -2.15
CA VAL A 178 26.00 -21.88 -2.41
C VAL A 178 25.12 -22.97 -3.05
N ASN A 179 25.76 -23.85 -3.81
CA ASN A 179 25.03 -24.89 -4.57
C ASN A 179 24.30 -25.90 -3.67
N ASN A 180 24.84 -26.22 -2.51
CA ASN A 180 24.27 -27.17 -1.57
C ASN A 180 23.35 -26.54 -0.51
N ASP A 181 23.00 -25.27 -0.63
CA ASP A 181 21.95 -24.65 0.21
C ASP A 181 20.58 -25.17 -0.22
N PRO A 182 19.88 -25.96 0.62
CA PRO A 182 18.60 -26.59 0.23
C PRO A 182 17.43 -25.60 0.25
N GLN A 183 17.57 -24.52 1.02
CA GLN A 183 16.53 -23.51 1.18
C GLN A 183 17.15 -22.10 1.14
N PRO A 184 17.63 -21.68 -0.04
CA PRO A 184 18.30 -20.40 -0.19
C PRO A 184 17.32 -19.23 0.01
N TRP A 185 17.76 -18.24 0.77
CA TRP A 185 17.04 -16.99 0.92
C TRP A 185 17.99 -15.81 1.06
N VAL A 186 17.52 -14.65 0.63
CA VAL A 186 18.12 -13.35 0.96
C VAL A 186 17.07 -12.48 1.64
N GLN A 187 17.47 -11.77 2.70
CA GLN A 187 16.63 -10.96 3.56
C GLN A 187 17.06 -9.52 3.53
N VAL A 188 16.07 -8.64 3.50
CA VAL A 188 16.20 -7.19 3.66
C VAL A 188 15.52 -6.78 4.96
N ASP A 189 16.23 -6.05 5.83
CA ASP A 189 15.69 -5.33 6.99
C ASP A 189 15.49 -3.86 6.60
N LEU A 190 14.25 -3.39 6.57
CA LEU A 190 13.88 -2.01 6.24
C LEU A 190 14.08 -1.05 7.43
N GLY A 191 14.53 -1.58 8.60
CA GLY A 191 14.73 -0.80 9.83
C GLY A 191 13.45 -0.51 10.60
N LYS A 192 12.33 -0.33 9.92
CA LYS A 192 10.98 -0.16 10.47
C LYS A 192 9.95 -0.74 9.51
N ASP A 193 8.72 -0.90 9.97
CA ASP A 193 7.64 -1.37 9.09
C ASP A 193 7.43 -0.41 7.92
N ALA A 194 7.36 -0.97 6.72
CA ALA A 194 7.01 -0.28 5.49
C ALA A 194 5.76 -0.91 4.87
N MET A 195 5.07 -0.14 4.05
CA MET A 195 4.05 -0.65 3.14
C MET A 195 4.70 -0.93 1.80
N ILE A 196 4.84 -2.21 1.45
CA ILE A 196 5.49 -2.67 0.22
C ILE A 196 4.41 -2.99 -0.79
N LYS A 197 4.47 -2.37 -1.96
CA LYS A 197 3.46 -2.47 -3.02
C LYS A 197 3.98 -3.09 -4.31
N LYS A 198 5.28 -3.01 -4.56
CA LYS A 198 5.92 -3.56 -5.75
C LYS A 198 7.29 -4.10 -5.40
N ILE A 199 7.71 -5.10 -6.13
CA ILE A 199 9.04 -5.71 -6.05
C ILE A 199 9.66 -5.77 -7.43
N ALA A 200 10.99 -5.75 -7.50
CA ALA A 200 11.72 -5.96 -8.75
C ALA A 200 12.90 -6.88 -8.55
N THR A 201 13.24 -7.63 -9.59
CA THR A 201 14.37 -8.56 -9.61
C THR A 201 15.18 -8.44 -10.89
N GLN A 202 16.46 -8.76 -10.82
CA GLN A 202 17.38 -8.93 -11.93
C GLN A 202 18.25 -10.18 -11.75
N GLY A 203 18.82 -10.69 -12.81
CA GLY A 203 19.88 -11.69 -12.76
C GLY A 203 21.25 -11.09 -12.36
N ARG A 204 22.32 -11.87 -12.47
CA ARG A 204 23.69 -11.44 -12.17
C ARG A 204 24.35 -10.83 -13.39
N ARG A 205 24.76 -9.57 -13.28
CA ARG A 205 25.53 -8.86 -14.31
C ARG A 205 26.83 -9.60 -14.67
N GLY A 206 27.11 -9.72 -15.94
CA GLY A 206 28.35 -10.33 -16.44
C GLY A 206 28.42 -11.86 -16.31
N ALA A 207 27.32 -12.53 -15.89
CA ALA A 207 27.25 -13.98 -15.75
C ALA A 207 25.88 -14.51 -16.18
N HIS A 208 25.85 -15.66 -16.85
CA HIS A 208 24.58 -16.31 -17.26
C HIS A 208 23.86 -16.98 -16.08
N GLN A 209 23.52 -16.19 -15.05
CA GLN A 209 23.01 -16.66 -13.77
C GLN A 209 21.80 -15.81 -13.34
N TRP A 210 20.68 -16.47 -13.07
CA TRP A 210 19.43 -15.83 -12.62
C TRP A 210 18.46 -16.81 -11.96
N VAL A 211 17.60 -16.26 -11.12
CA VAL A 211 16.44 -16.95 -10.53
C VAL A 211 15.26 -16.82 -11.49
N LYS A 212 14.63 -17.94 -11.86
CA LYS A 212 13.49 -17.99 -12.78
C LYS A 212 12.17 -17.82 -12.06
N THR A 213 12.04 -18.39 -10.86
CA THR A 213 10.86 -18.22 -10.02
C THR A 213 11.27 -18.13 -8.56
N TYR A 214 10.50 -17.38 -7.77
CA TYR A 214 10.77 -17.18 -6.35
C TYR A 214 9.47 -16.98 -5.56
N MET A 215 9.55 -17.10 -4.26
CA MET A 215 8.49 -16.78 -3.30
C MET A 215 8.96 -15.67 -2.39
N LEU A 216 8.01 -15.03 -1.71
CA LEU A 216 8.28 -14.03 -0.68
C LEU A 216 7.77 -14.50 0.67
N SER A 217 8.47 -14.11 1.72
CA SER A 217 7.92 -14.07 3.06
C SER A 217 8.26 -12.74 3.72
N SER A 218 7.44 -12.34 4.67
CA SER A 218 7.57 -11.07 5.37
C SER A 218 7.35 -11.25 6.87
N ARG A 219 7.86 -10.28 7.64
CA ARG A 219 7.70 -10.24 9.08
C ARG A 219 7.63 -8.79 9.56
N VAL A 220 6.64 -8.49 10.38
CA VAL A 220 6.45 -7.19 11.02
C VAL A 220 7.46 -7.01 12.16
N ASN A 221 7.75 -5.77 12.50
CA ASN A 221 8.61 -5.46 13.64
C ASN A 221 7.97 -5.96 14.96
N GLY A 222 8.78 -6.64 15.77
CA GLY A 222 8.31 -7.21 17.04
C GLY A 222 7.68 -8.60 16.95
N GLU A 223 7.34 -9.08 15.76
CA GLU A 223 6.82 -10.43 15.54
C GLU A 223 7.96 -11.45 15.33
N ASN A 224 7.69 -12.72 15.62
CA ASN A 224 8.64 -13.81 15.42
C ASN A 224 8.35 -14.65 14.18
N ASP A 225 7.08 -14.69 13.75
CA ASP A 225 6.62 -15.55 12.67
C ASP A 225 6.81 -14.94 11.30
N TRP A 226 7.26 -15.77 10.35
CA TRP A 226 7.37 -15.42 8.95
C TRP A 226 6.08 -15.79 8.21
N LEU A 227 5.45 -14.83 7.56
CA LEU A 227 4.26 -15.03 6.76
C LEU A 227 4.64 -15.12 5.28
N MET A 228 4.29 -16.23 4.64
CA MET A 228 4.43 -16.37 3.19
C MET A 228 3.42 -15.47 2.49
N TYR A 229 3.86 -14.76 1.45
CA TYR A 229 2.97 -13.97 0.62
C TYR A 229 2.05 -14.88 -0.19
N LYS A 230 0.76 -14.60 -0.11
CA LYS A 230 -0.30 -15.39 -0.75
C LYS A 230 -1.12 -14.52 -1.70
N GLU A 231 -1.66 -15.15 -2.73
CA GLU A 231 -2.74 -14.62 -3.55
C GLU A 231 -3.80 -15.70 -3.65
N ASN A 232 -5.08 -15.38 -3.44
CA ASN A 232 -6.19 -16.34 -3.42
C ASN A 232 -5.92 -17.57 -2.52
N GLU A 233 -5.43 -17.34 -1.30
CA GLU A 233 -5.06 -18.35 -0.28
C GLU A 233 -3.83 -19.23 -0.63
N ASP A 234 -3.34 -19.21 -1.85
CA ASP A 234 -2.18 -19.95 -2.28
C ASP A 234 -0.88 -19.13 -2.15
N VAL A 235 0.21 -19.81 -1.76
CA VAL A 235 1.53 -19.18 -1.74
C VAL A 235 1.92 -18.76 -3.15
N LYS A 236 2.10 -17.45 -3.34
CA LYS A 236 2.45 -16.89 -4.64
C LYS A 236 3.85 -17.28 -5.08
N VAL A 237 3.95 -17.82 -6.26
CA VAL A 237 5.20 -18.04 -6.98
C VAL A 237 5.33 -16.98 -8.06
N PHE A 238 6.27 -16.05 -7.87
CA PHE A 238 6.54 -14.98 -8.82
C PHE A 238 7.42 -15.48 -9.97
N GLN A 239 7.15 -14.98 -11.17
CA GLN A 239 8.06 -15.14 -12.31
C GLN A 239 9.26 -14.19 -12.10
N GLY A 240 10.44 -14.73 -12.19
CA GLY A 240 11.68 -13.97 -12.11
C GLY A 240 12.29 -13.69 -13.47
N ASN A 241 13.60 -13.82 -13.59
CA ASN A 241 14.37 -13.40 -14.73
C ASN A 241 14.66 -14.55 -15.71
N ASN A 242 14.81 -14.18 -16.99
CA ASN A 242 15.25 -15.08 -18.06
C ASN A 242 16.63 -14.68 -18.62
N ASP A 243 17.19 -13.58 -18.12
CA ASP A 243 18.49 -13.05 -18.48
C ASP A 243 19.16 -12.37 -17.28
N GLN A 244 20.27 -11.68 -17.53
CA GLN A 244 21.14 -11.07 -16.53
C GLN A 244 20.73 -9.66 -16.14
N GLU A 245 20.12 -8.89 -17.06
CA GLU A 245 20.01 -7.43 -16.93
C GLU A 245 18.59 -6.90 -16.92
N THR A 246 17.64 -7.63 -17.52
CA THR A 246 16.26 -7.16 -17.57
C THR A 246 15.68 -7.08 -16.17
N VAL A 247 15.12 -5.92 -15.82
CA VAL A 247 14.35 -5.74 -14.59
C VAL A 247 12.97 -6.37 -14.77
N VAL A 248 12.66 -7.37 -13.97
CA VAL A 248 11.31 -7.95 -13.88
C VAL A 248 10.66 -7.44 -12.62
N SER A 249 9.51 -6.79 -12.73
CA SER A 249 8.80 -6.21 -11.59
C SER A 249 7.38 -6.75 -11.47
N HIS A 250 6.88 -6.81 -10.24
CA HIS A 250 5.53 -7.22 -9.92
C HIS A 250 4.90 -6.23 -8.95
N VAL A 251 3.74 -5.70 -9.31
CA VAL A 251 2.84 -5.01 -8.37
C VAL A 251 2.15 -6.09 -7.54
N LEU A 252 2.14 -5.92 -6.23
CA LEU A 252 1.53 -6.86 -5.31
C LEU A 252 0.03 -6.61 -5.22
N LEU A 253 -0.79 -7.64 -5.44
CA LEU A 253 -2.25 -7.54 -5.29
C LEU A 253 -2.64 -7.24 -3.85
N GLN A 254 -1.96 -7.87 -2.88
CA GLN A 254 -2.07 -7.57 -1.47
C GLN A 254 -0.79 -6.88 -1.02
N HIS A 255 -0.91 -5.66 -0.52
CA HIS A 255 0.25 -4.92 -0.04
C HIS A 255 0.82 -5.59 1.21
N ILE A 256 2.14 -5.61 1.33
CA ILE A 256 2.83 -6.21 2.48
C ILE A 256 3.18 -5.09 3.46
N ARG A 257 2.66 -5.15 4.69
CA ARG A 257 3.20 -4.38 5.81
C ARG A 257 4.27 -5.21 6.51
N ALA A 258 5.53 -4.80 6.44
CA ALA A 258 6.63 -5.52 7.08
C ALA A 258 7.86 -4.65 7.28
N ARG A 259 8.68 -5.04 8.27
CA ARG A 259 10.06 -4.59 8.42
C ARG A 259 11.04 -5.51 7.68
N PHE A 260 10.81 -6.82 7.71
CA PHE A 260 11.71 -7.81 7.12
C PHE A 260 11.04 -8.49 5.94
N VAL A 261 11.77 -8.60 4.83
CA VAL A 261 11.32 -9.32 3.63
C VAL A 261 12.38 -10.33 3.22
N ARG A 262 11.95 -11.56 2.93
CA ARG A 262 12.80 -12.60 2.35
C ARG A 262 12.36 -12.96 0.95
N PHE A 263 13.32 -13.07 0.06
CA PHE A 263 13.17 -13.67 -1.27
C PHE A 263 13.70 -15.10 -1.22
N TRP A 264 12.89 -16.06 -1.69
CA TRP A 264 13.17 -17.49 -1.70
C TRP A 264 13.26 -17.99 -3.14
N PRO A 265 14.46 -18.13 -3.73
CA PRO A 265 14.63 -18.78 -5.02
C PRO A 265 13.98 -20.16 -5.07
N LYS A 266 13.11 -20.40 -6.06
CA LYS A 266 12.42 -21.69 -6.23
C LYS A 266 12.97 -22.46 -7.43
N THR A 267 12.99 -21.84 -8.61
CA THR A 267 13.62 -22.37 -9.80
C THR A 267 14.63 -21.38 -10.36
N TYR A 268 15.72 -21.85 -10.90
CA TYR A 268 16.82 -20.99 -11.32
C TYR A 268 17.71 -21.68 -12.37
N LYS A 269 18.47 -20.87 -13.10
CA LYS A 269 19.66 -21.35 -13.79
C LYS A 269 20.83 -21.44 -12.81
N TYR A 270 20.96 -20.42 -11.94
CA TYR A 270 21.76 -20.38 -10.72
C TYR A 270 20.98 -19.57 -9.66
N LYS A 271 21.27 -19.78 -8.38
CA LYS A 271 20.62 -19.10 -7.25
C LYS A 271 21.14 -17.66 -7.11
N ALA A 272 21.10 -16.91 -8.21
CA ALA A 272 21.65 -15.56 -8.35
C ALA A 272 20.53 -14.54 -8.56
N MET A 273 20.47 -13.49 -7.74
CA MET A 273 19.47 -12.43 -7.91
C MET A 273 19.93 -11.09 -7.35
N ARG A 274 19.35 -10.02 -7.92
CA ARG A 274 19.34 -8.65 -7.44
C ARG A 274 17.90 -8.23 -7.22
N VAL A 275 17.63 -7.39 -6.22
CA VAL A 275 16.26 -7.01 -5.87
C VAL A 275 16.14 -5.53 -5.50
N GLU A 276 14.94 -4.99 -5.67
CA GLU A 276 14.46 -3.72 -5.11
C GLU A 276 13.04 -3.92 -4.56
N LEU A 277 12.72 -3.15 -3.55
CA LEU A 277 11.41 -3.05 -2.93
C LEU A 277 10.87 -1.64 -3.13
N TYR A 278 9.60 -1.52 -3.45
CA TYR A 278 8.95 -0.22 -3.67
C TYR A 278 7.73 -0.08 -2.78
N GLY A 279 7.55 1.10 -2.24
CA GLY A 279 6.47 1.40 -1.32
C GLY A 279 6.74 2.68 -0.55
N CYS A 280 6.25 2.78 0.67
CA CYS A 280 6.50 3.91 1.57
C CYS A 280 6.62 3.46 3.02
N PHE A 281 7.20 4.32 3.83
CA PHE A 281 7.21 4.17 5.28
C PHE A 281 6.02 4.95 5.84
N PRO A 282 5.04 4.30 6.51
CA PRO A 282 3.98 4.98 7.23
C PRO A 282 4.59 5.94 8.25
N GLN A 283 4.05 7.16 8.30
CA GLN A 283 4.43 8.17 9.29
C GLN A 283 3.83 7.87 10.66
#